data_6913fe546862850cd4c023678c345d1a
#
_entry.id   6913fe546862850cd4c023678c345d1a
#
_cell.length_a   1.000
_cell.length_b   1.000
_cell.length_c   1.000
_cell.angle_alpha   90.00
_cell.angle_beta   90.00
_cell.angle_gamma   90.00
#
_symmetry.space_group_name_H-M   'P 1'
#
loop_
_entity.id
_entity.type
_entity.pdbx_description
1 polymer ?
#
loop_
_entity_poly.entity_id
_entity_poly.type
_entity_poly.pdbx_seq_one_letter_code
_entity_poly.pdbx_strand_id
1 'polypeptide(L)'
;FMPWGVYLRRMSLPDLLAGTVGDERVVAEVPLGGDDRLAVTPTRTLVYRGDGLLSDESVAEFPHDAERVAVSTGRRKATVTLGYGLDGDETISVPTDRVDDVLHPVLAGVLSAQGVTDSGESVVRVFRFSDLTLVVSDERLVKHVGAAVWGPEFEAFSYADLTDLSFEEGTVATSVVLTHDGRPERFKAPNDSARSVRETLVDAVCGYHGVDDLAASTTA
;
A
#
# COMPACT_ATOMS: atom_id res chain seq x y z
N PHE A 1 17.76 2.57 17.53
CA PHE A 1 17.16 3.09 16.30
C PHE A 1 17.83 2.43 15.12
N MET A 2 17.24 1.38 14.60
CA MET A 2 17.77 0.75 13.39
C MET A 2 16.80 1.06 12.26
N PRO A 3 17.24 1.75 11.20
CA PRO A 3 16.43 1.85 10.01
C PRO A 3 16.26 0.44 9.46
N TRP A 4 15.05 0.11 9.06
CA TRP A 4 14.72 -1.08 8.28
C TRP A 4 15.45 -1.03 6.94
N GLY A 5 16.77 -1.16 7.01
CA GLY A 5 17.56 -1.58 5.88
C GLY A 5 17.19 -3.02 5.60
N VAL A 6 16.23 -3.23 4.73
CA VAL A 6 16.03 -4.52 4.11
C VAL A 6 17.37 -4.88 3.49
N TYR A 7 18.11 -5.76 4.13
CA TYR A 7 19.10 -6.59 3.46
C TYR A 7 18.30 -7.42 2.45
N LEU A 8 17.98 -6.82 1.31
CA LEU A 8 17.71 -7.56 0.10
C LEU A 8 18.97 -8.38 -0.15
N ARG A 9 19.02 -9.62 0.40
CA ARG A 9 19.74 -10.67 -0.26
C ARG A 9 19.25 -10.55 -1.70
N ARG A 10 20.11 -10.15 -2.60
CA ARG A 10 19.91 -10.34 -4.02
C ARG A 10 19.76 -11.86 -4.22
N MET A 11 18.55 -12.38 -4.01
CA MET A 11 18.16 -13.60 -4.66
C MET A 11 18.18 -13.20 -6.14
N SER A 12 19.02 -13.88 -6.92
CA SER A 12 19.03 -13.65 -8.36
C SER A 12 17.62 -13.90 -8.86
N LEU A 13 17.00 -12.87 -9.45
CA LEU A 13 15.73 -13.02 -10.13
C LEU A 13 15.87 -14.13 -11.18
N PRO A 14 14.82 -14.92 -11.43
CA PRO A 14 14.80 -15.83 -12.58
C PRO A 14 15.19 -15.06 -13.86
N ASP A 15 15.93 -15.69 -14.75
CA ASP A 15 16.50 -15.02 -15.93
C ASP A 15 15.42 -14.34 -16.79
N LEU A 16 14.28 -15.01 -16.98
CA LEU A 16 13.14 -14.45 -17.71
C LEU A 16 12.57 -13.20 -17.03
N LEU A 17 12.40 -13.24 -15.70
CA LEU A 17 11.92 -12.10 -14.93
C LEU A 17 12.94 -10.96 -14.97
N ALA A 18 14.21 -11.24 -14.78
CA ALA A 18 15.28 -10.25 -14.85
C ALA A 18 15.36 -9.58 -16.23
N GLY A 19 15.20 -10.36 -17.31
CA GLY A 19 15.12 -9.86 -18.67
C GLY A 19 13.91 -8.96 -18.92
N THR A 20 12.76 -9.32 -18.34
CA THR A 20 11.53 -8.50 -18.47
C THR A 20 11.61 -7.22 -17.64
N VAL A 21 12.19 -7.24 -16.44
CA VAL A 21 12.46 -6.05 -15.64
C VAL A 21 13.36 -5.06 -16.40
N GLY A 22 14.34 -5.57 -17.12
CA GLY A 22 15.28 -4.73 -17.87
C GLY A 22 16.10 -3.82 -16.96
N ASP A 23 16.15 -2.52 -17.31
CA ASP A 23 16.87 -1.50 -16.55
C ASP A 23 16.07 -0.88 -15.40
N GLU A 24 14.80 -1.26 -15.23
CA GLU A 24 13.97 -0.75 -14.14
C GLU A 24 14.46 -1.24 -12.77
N ARG A 25 14.34 -0.38 -11.77
CA ARG A 25 14.66 -0.77 -10.39
C ARG A 25 13.53 -1.61 -9.81
N VAL A 26 13.83 -2.80 -9.32
CA VAL A 26 12.89 -3.55 -8.48
C VAL A 26 12.79 -2.88 -7.11
N VAL A 27 11.59 -2.43 -6.75
CA VAL A 27 11.31 -1.77 -5.46
C VAL A 27 10.79 -2.75 -4.42
N ALA A 28 10.18 -3.86 -4.86
CA ALA A 28 9.75 -4.94 -3.99
C ALA A 28 9.78 -6.27 -4.73
N GLU A 29 10.06 -7.35 -4.00
CA GLU A 29 9.95 -8.73 -4.47
C GLU A 29 9.18 -9.55 -3.43
N VAL A 30 8.16 -10.30 -3.89
CA VAL A 30 7.32 -11.12 -3.03
C VAL A 30 7.29 -12.56 -3.56
N PRO A 31 7.72 -13.55 -2.77
CA PRO A 31 7.57 -14.96 -3.13
C PRO A 31 6.10 -15.36 -3.08
N LEU A 32 5.61 -16.01 -4.14
CA LEU A 32 4.21 -16.45 -4.25
C LEU A 32 4.03 -17.95 -3.98
N GLY A 33 5.11 -18.65 -3.67
CA GLY A 33 5.16 -20.08 -3.41
C GLY A 33 5.84 -20.86 -4.54
N GLY A 34 6.60 -21.93 -4.20
CA GLY A 34 7.45 -22.61 -5.16
C GLY A 34 8.47 -21.65 -5.78
N ASP A 35 8.57 -21.68 -7.11
CA ASP A 35 9.45 -20.79 -7.87
C ASP A 35 8.76 -19.49 -8.32
N ASP A 36 7.46 -19.36 -8.07
CA ASP A 36 6.68 -18.17 -8.43
C ASP A 36 7.13 -16.93 -7.64
N ARG A 37 7.26 -15.80 -8.32
CA ARG A 37 7.70 -14.51 -7.77
C ARG A 37 6.86 -13.38 -8.31
N LEU A 38 6.70 -12.36 -7.50
CA LEU A 38 6.17 -11.07 -7.91
C LEU A 38 7.26 -10.02 -7.70
N ALA A 39 7.51 -9.23 -8.71
CA ALA A 39 8.42 -8.11 -8.65
C ALA A 39 7.65 -6.81 -8.94
N VAL A 40 7.89 -5.78 -8.17
CA VAL A 40 7.30 -4.46 -8.37
C VAL A 40 8.39 -3.50 -8.80
N THR A 41 8.15 -2.77 -9.88
CA THR A 41 8.96 -1.65 -10.35
C THR A 41 8.20 -0.34 -10.14
N PRO A 42 8.78 0.82 -10.37
CA PRO A 42 8.03 2.08 -10.26
C PRO A 42 6.83 2.19 -11.21
N THR A 43 6.84 1.46 -12.35
CA THR A 43 5.82 1.63 -13.40
C THR A 43 4.86 0.46 -13.53
N ARG A 44 5.23 -0.72 -13.04
CA ARG A 44 4.44 -1.96 -13.21
C ARG A 44 4.77 -3.02 -12.17
N THR A 45 3.85 -3.95 -12.05
CA THR A 45 4.02 -5.20 -11.32
C THR A 45 4.25 -6.34 -12.31
N LEU A 46 5.20 -7.20 -12.03
CA LEU A 46 5.57 -8.35 -12.84
C LEU A 46 5.31 -9.63 -12.04
N VAL A 47 4.63 -10.60 -12.63
CA VAL A 47 4.36 -11.90 -12.01
C VAL A 47 5.04 -12.99 -12.81
N TYR A 48 6.09 -13.56 -12.26
CA TYR A 48 6.78 -14.72 -12.79
C TYR A 48 6.12 -15.99 -12.28
N ARG A 49 5.86 -16.91 -13.19
CA ARG A 49 5.43 -18.27 -12.90
C ARG A 49 6.53 -19.22 -13.39
N GLY A 50 7.05 -20.00 -12.47
CA GLY A 50 8.08 -20.99 -12.77
C GLY A 50 7.54 -22.17 -13.62
N ASP A 51 8.46 -22.97 -14.15
CA ASP A 51 8.13 -24.18 -14.89
C ASP A 51 7.24 -25.11 -14.07
N GLY A 52 6.16 -25.56 -14.68
CA GLY A 52 5.27 -26.57 -14.11
C GLY A 52 5.27 -27.86 -14.94
N LEU A 53 4.63 -28.91 -14.41
CA LEU A 53 4.51 -30.20 -15.13
C LEU A 53 3.81 -30.09 -16.50
N LEU A 54 3.06 -29.02 -16.74
CA LEU A 54 2.23 -28.80 -17.94
C LEU A 54 2.32 -27.37 -18.49
N SER A 55 3.20 -26.54 -17.96
CA SER A 55 3.36 -25.13 -18.38
C SER A 55 4.81 -24.71 -18.37
N ASP A 56 5.22 -23.98 -19.38
CA ASP A 56 6.52 -23.31 -19.44
C ASP A 56 6.55 -22.10 -18.52
N GLU A 57 7.74 -21.62 -18.17
CA GLU A 57 7.89 -20.37 -17.41
C GLU A 57 7.29 -19.17 -18.17
N SER A 58 6.73 -18.23 -17.43
CA SER A 58 6.10 -17.05 -18.00
C SER A 58 6.18 -15.84 -17.08
N VAL A 59 6.10 -14.65 -17.68
CA VAL A 59 5.96 -13.38 -16.95
C VAL A 59 4.74 -12.66 -17.46
N ALA A 60 3.85 -12.28 -16.54
CA ALA A 60 2.74 -11.38 -16.81
C ALA A 60 3.07 -9.98 -16.26
N GLU A 61 2.65 -8.94 -16.97
CA GLU A 61 2.92 -7.55 -16.66
C GLU A 61 1.62 -6.81 -16.35
N PHE A 62 1.62 -6.02 -15.30
CA PHE A 62 0.46 -5.26 -14.81
C PHE A 62 0.90 -3.82 -14.60
N PRO A 63 0.62 -2.90 -15.54
CA PRO A 63 0.94 -1.48 -15.40
C PRO A 63 0.29 -0.85 -14.15
N HIS A 64 0.91 0.19 -13.60
CA HIS A 64 0.39 0.88 -12.41
C HIS A 64 -0.62 2.00 -12.71
N ASP A 65 -0.99 2.22 -13.96
CA ASP A 65 -2.03 3.17 -14.36
C ASP A 65 -3.47 2.67 -14.14
N ALA A 66 -3.63 1.62 -13.34
CA ALA A 66 -4.92 1.11 -12.92
C ALA A 66 -5.74 2.17 -12.16
N GLU A 67 -7.02 2.31 -12.50
CA GLU A 67 -7.96 3.24 -11.86
C GLU A 67 -8.53 2.68 -10.55
N ARG A 68 -8.56 1.34 -10.42
CA ARG A 68 -9.14 0.63 -9.28
C ARG A 68 -8.28 -0.57 -8.88
N VAL A 69 -8.21 -0.80 -7.57
CA VAL A 69 -7.62 -2.02 -7.01
C VAL A 69 -8.64 -2.68 -6.10
N ALA A 70 -8.92 -3.95 -6.32
CA ALA A 70 -9.80 -4.74 -5.48
C ALA A 70 -9.11 -6.03 -5.02
N VAL A 71 -9.55 -6.58 -3.90
CA VAL A 71 -9.05 -7.84 -3.35
C VAL A 71 -10.21 -8.74 -2.98
N SER A 72 -10.18 -9.95 -3.48
CA SER A 72 -11.08 -11.02 -3.06
C SER A 72 -10.25 -12.11 -2.37
N THR A 73 -10.55 -12.39 -1.12
CA THR A 73 -9.80 -13.34 -0.30
C THR A 73 -10.52 -14.67 -0.22
N GLY A 74 -9.91 -15.71 -0.75
CA GLY A 74 -10.34 -17.10 -0.61
C GLY A 74 -9.56 -17.82 0.50
N ARG A 75 -9.81 -19.11 0.65
CA ARG A 75 -9.24 -19.94 1.72
C ARG A 75 -7.72 -20.13 1.61
N ARG A 76 -7.19 -20.29 0.40
CA ARG A 76 -5.77 -20.54 0.11
C ARG A 76 -5.18 -19.53 -0.85
N LYS A 77 -6.00 -18.95 -1.70
CA LYS A 77 -5.62 -17.97 -2.70
C LYS A 77 -6.52 -16.74 -2.57
N ALA A 78 -5.93 -15.61 -2.76
CA ALA A 78 -6.61 -14.35 -2.96
C ALA A 78 -6.38 -13.87 -4.39
N THR A 79 -7.25 -13.00 -4.85
CA THR A 79 -7.16 -12.37 -6.17
C THR A 79 -7.06 -10.87 -5.96
N VAL A 80 -5.97 -10.28 -6.43
CA VAL A 80 -5.82 -8.84 -6.56
C VAL A 80 -6.27 -8.48 -7.97
N THR A 81 -7.25 -7.61 -8.09
CA THR A 81 -7.80 -7.13 -9.37
C THR A 81 -7.38 -5.70 -9.61
N LEU A 82 -6.76 -5.45 -10.76
CA LEU A 82 -6.42 -4.12 -11.26
C LEU A 82 -7.41 -3.76 -12.36
N GLY A 83 -8.18 -2.69 -12.17
CA GLY A 83 -9.17 -2.22 -13.12
C GLY A 83 -8.64 -1.06 -13.95
N TYR A 84 -8.66 -1.20 -15.26
CA TYR A 84 -8.15 -0.22 -16.22
C TYR A 84 -9.30 0.48 -16.98
N GLY A 85 -10.44 0.66 -16.33
CA GLY A 85 -11.58 1.33 -16.94
C GLY A 85 -12.09 0.59 -18.17
N LEU A 86 -12.01 1.23 -19.34
CA LEU A 86 -12.49 0.64 -20.61
C LEU A 86 -11.64 -0.53 -21.11
N ASP A 87 -10.39 -0.64 -20.67
CA ASP A 87 -9.48 -1.72 -21.06
C ASP A 87 -9.72 -3.00 -20.25
N GLY A 88 -10.63 -2.93 -19.28
CA GLY A 88 -11.08 -4.08 -18.51
C GLY A 88 -10.33 -4.29 -17.22
N ASP A 89 -10.54 -5.45 -16.62
CA ASP A 89 -9.95 -5.85 -15.36
C ASP A 89 -8.90 -6.94 -15.58
N GLU A 90 -7.73 -6.81 -14.96
CA GLU A 90 -6.72 -7.85 -14.89
C GLU A 90 -6.56 -8.38 -13.46
N THR A 91 -6.18 -9.64 -13.33
CA THR A 91 -6.14 -10.30 -12.02
C THR A 91 -4.80 -10.96 -11.73
N ILE A 92 -4.34 -10.81 -10.50
CA ILE A 92 -3.16 -11.47 -9.95
C ILE A 92 -3.61 -12.43 -8.86
N SER A 93 -3.35 -13.73 -9.07
CA SER A 93 -3.60 -14.75 -8.04
C SER A 93 -2.39 -14.87 -7.12
N VAL A 94 -2.61 -14.67 -5.82
CA VAL A 94 -1.57 -14.71 -4.78
C VAL A 94 -1.98 -15.64 -3.63
N PRO A 95 -1.04 -16.22 -2.88
CA PRO A 95 -1.37 -16.90 -1.64
C PRO A 95 -2.05 -15.93 -0.65
N THR A 96 -3.07 -16.41 0.08
CA THR A 96 -3.84 -15.56 1.00
C THR A 96 -2.99 -14.92 2.09
N ASP A 97 -1.97 -15.61 2.56
CA ASP A 97 -1.02 -15.14 3.56
C ASP A 97 0.01 -14.12 3.00
N ARG A 98 0.03 -13.89 1.69
CA ARG A 98 0.90 -12.92 1.01
C ARG A 98 0.18 -11.70 0.46
N VAL A 99 -1.13 -11.62 0.66
CA VAL A 99 -1.96 -10.53 0.10
C VAL A 99 -1.43 -9.15 0.51
N ASP A 100 -1.14 -8.95 1.78
CA ASP A 100 -0.73 -7.64 2.26
C ASP A 100 0.71 -7.29 1.82
N ASP A 101 1.59 -8.29 1.72
CA ASP A 101 2.95 -8.13 1.19
C ASP A 101 2.93 -7.69 -0.29
N VAL A 102 1.95 -8.19 -1.06
CA VAL A 102 1.75 -7.82 -2.48
C VAL A 102 1.04 -6.49 -2.60
N LEU A 103 -0.04 -6.31 -1.84
CA LEU A 103 -0.91 -5.15 -1.99
C LEU A 103 -0.21 -3.84 -1.67
N HIS A 104 0.63 -3.83 -0.63
CA HIS A 104 1.36 -2.63 -0.23
C HIS A 104 2.19 -2.03 -1.37
N PRO A 105 3.15 -2.74 -1.99
CA PRO A 105 3.96 -2.16 -3.07
C PRO A 105 3.18 -1.92 -4.35
N VAL A 106 2.20 -2.76 -4.68
CA VAL A 106 1.33 -2.56 -5.86
C VAL A 106 0.52 -1.26 -5.70
N LEU A 107 -0.11 -1.07 -4.53
CA LEU A 107 -0.88 0.13 -4.28
C LEU A 107 -0.01 1.38 -4.24
N ALA A 108 1.20 1.30 -3.66
CA ALA A 108 2.16 2.40 -3.70
C ALA A 108 2.51 2.82 -5.14
N GLY A 109 2.70 1.84 -6.03
CA GLY A 109 2.93 2.10 -7.46
C GLY A 109 1.74 2.75 -8.15
N VAL A 110 0.51 2.25 -7.89
CA VAL A 110 -0.73 2.83 -8.45
C VAL A 110 -0.94 4.26 -7.98
N LEU A 111 -0.78 4.53 -6.68
CA LEU A 111 -0.91 5.88 -6.13
C LEU A 111 0.10 6.87 -6.73
N SER A 112 1.33 6.43 -6.92
CA SER A 112 2.37 7.23 -7.57
C SER A 112 2.06 7.48 -9.05
N ALA A 113 1.61 6.46 -9.79
CA ALA A 113 1.24 6.60 -11.20
C ALA A 113 0.05 7.54 -11.41
N GLN A 114 -0.89 7.57 -10.47
CA GLN A 114 -2.04 8.48 -10.48
C GLN A 114 -1.71 9.89 -9.96
N GLY A 115 -0.49 10.13 -9.47
CA GLY A 115 -0.10 11.42 -8.87
C GLY A 115 -0.79 11.72 -7.53
N VAL A 116 -1.26 10.70 -6.83
CA VAL A 116 -1.82 10.82 -5.47
C VAL A 116 -0.71 10.99 -4.44
N THR A 117 0.39 10.28 -4.65
CA THR A 117 1.65 10.47 -3.92
C THR A 117 2.66 11.15 -4.82
N ASP A 118 3.49 12.02 -4.25
CA ASP A 118 4.48 12.78 -4.98
C ASP A 118 5.74 11.95 -5.29
N SER A 119 6.56 12.46 -6.21
CA SER A 119 7.83 11.82 -6.56
C SER A 119 8.80 11.84 -5.36
N GLY A 120 9.16 10.65 -4.88
CA GLY A 120 10.02 10.49 -3.71
C GLY A 120 9.26 10.24 -2.41
N GLU A 121 7.95 10.45 -2.39
CA GLU A 121 7.09 10.09 -1.27
C GLU A 121 7.01 8.57 -1.11
N SER A 122 7.10 8.11 0.12
CA SER A 122 7.11 6.69 0.46
C SER A 122 5.86 6.27 1.20
N VAL A 123 5.15 5.28 0.68
CA VAL A 123 4.08 4.63 1.42
C VAL A 123 4.67 3.82 2.58
N VAL A 124 4.31 4.21 3.80
CA VAL A 124 4.76 3.58 5.04
C VAL A 124 3.94 2.35 5.35
N ARG A 125 2.60 2.46 5.24
CA ARG A 125 1.69 1.36 5.54
C ARG A 125 0.33 1.51 4.88
N VAL A 126 -0.28 0.37 4.56
CA VAL A 126 -1.67 0.26 4.10
C VAL A 126 -2.47 -0.50 5.15
N PHE A 127 -3.57 0.08 5.59
CA PHE A 127 -4.56 -0.57 6.44
C PHE A 127 -5.83 -0.79 5.65
N ARG A 128 -6.35 -2.03 5.69
CA ARG A 128 -7.62 -2.39 5.07
C ARG A 128 -8.62 -2.82 6.13
N PHE A 129 -9.76 -2.21 6.10
CA PHE A 129 -10.93 -2.59 6.88
C PHE A 129 -12.02 -3.06 5.90
N SER A 130 -13.24 -3.31 6.39
CA SER A 130 -14.32 -3.85 5.52
C SER A 130 -14.63 -2.93 4.33
N ASP A 131 -14.71 -1.63 4.57
CA ASP A 131 -15.13 -0.60 3.62
C ASP A 131 -14.27 0.67 3.70
N LEU A 132 -13.12 0.58 4.35
CA LEU A 132 -12.18 1.69 4.53
C LEU A 132 -10.76 1.19 4.27
N THR A 133 -10.04 1.89 3.41
CA THR A 133 -8.60 1.75 3.22
C THR A 133 -7.90 3.03 3.64
N LEU A 134 -6.88 2.90 4.48
CA LEU A 134 -6.00 3.99 4.85
C LEU A 134 -4.60 3.70 4.29
N VAL A 135 -4.06 4.65 3.56
CA VAL A 135 -2.67 4.62 3.12
C VAL A 135 -1.91 5.72 3.85
N VAL A 136 -0.98 5.32 4.67
CA VAL A 136 -0.10 6.23 5.41
C VAL A 136 1.20 6.34 4.64
N SER A 137 1.55 7.54 4.22
CA SER A 137 2.86 7.85 3.64
C SER A 137 3.70 8.69 4.62
N ASP A 138 4.89 9.05 4.23
CA ASP A 138 5.75 9.98 4.97
C ASP A 138 5.32 11.45 4.83
N GLU A 139 4.36 11.78 3.95
CA GLU A 139 3.91 13.15 3.71
C GLU A 139 2.40 13.37 3.92
N ARG A 140 1.60 12.31 3.84
CA ARG A 140 0.12 12.40 3.92
C ARG A 140 -0.57 11.13 4.38
N LEU A 141 -1.80 11.29 4.82
CA LEU A 141 -2.77 10.21 4.96
C LEU A 141 -3.73 10.23 3.77
N VAL A 142 -3.91 9.09 3.11
CA VAL A 142 -4.95 8.93 2.08
C VAL A 142 -6.03 7.99 2.59
N LYS A 143 -7.28 8.40 2.46
CA LYS A 143 -8.48 7.67 2.87
C LYS A 143 -9.32 7.34 1.65
N HIS A 144 -9.63 6.07 1.45
CA HIS A 144 -10.59 5.61 0.46
C HIS A 144 -11.70 4.83 1.17
N VAL A 145 -12.95 5.14 0.84
CA VAL A 145 -14.13 4.45 1.39
C VAL A 145 -14.83 3.71 0.26
N GLY A 146 -15.02 2.42 0.43
CA GLY A 146 -15.68 1.56 -0.56
C GLY A 146 -15.30 0.09 -0.43
N ALA A 147 -15.99 -0.77 -1.17
CA ALA A 147 -15.73 -2.20 -1.20
C ALA A 147 -14.41 -2.56 -1.89
N ALA A 148 -13.92 -1.71 -2.80
CA ALA A 148 -12.60 -1.82 -3.39
C ALA A 148 -11.53 -1.33 -2.39
N VAL A 149 -10.31 -1.80 -2.55
CA VAL A 149 -9.17 -1.31 -1.77
C VAL A 149 -8.77 0.10 -2.20
N TRP A 150 -8.94 0.38 -3.49
CA TRP A 150 -8.64 1.67 -4.09
C TRP A 150 -9.58 1.96 -5.25
N GLY A 151 -9.91 3.24 -5.44
CA GLY A 151 -10.75 3.75 -6.52
C GLY A 151 -10.65 5.27 -6.62
N PRO A 152 -11.35 5.87 -7.59
CA PRO A 152 -11.24 7.30 -7.90
C PRO A 152 -11.77 8.22 -6.80
N GLU A 153 -12.58 7.68 -5.88
CA GLU A 153 -13.15 8.46 -4.77
C GLU A 153 -12.27 8.28 -3.52
N PHE A 154 -11.39 9.23 -3.29
CA PHE A 154 -10.51 9.25 -2.12
C PHE A 154 -10.36 10.66 -1.56
N GLU A 155 -9.87 10.76 -0.34
CA GLU A 155 -9.49 12.01 0.32
C GLU A 155 -8.03 11.90 0.76
N ALA A 156 -7.26 12.96 0.53
CA ALA A 156 -5.86 13.04 0.94
C ALA A 156 -5.65 14.20 1.91
N PHE A 157 -4.94 13.94 3.01
CA PHE A 157 -4.67 14.88 4.09
C PHE A 157 -3.16 15.04 4.22
N SER A 158 -2.63 16.16 3.71
CA SER A 158 -1.22 16.51 3.85
C SER A 158 -0.89 16.79 5.31
N TYR A 159 0.23 16.29 5.77
CA TYR A 159 0.69 16.58 7.14
C TYR A 159 1.10 18.05 7.31
N ALA A 160 1.43 18.75 6.22
CA ALA A 160 1.70 20.20 6.26
C ALA A 160 0.50 21.01 6.74
N ASP A 161 -0.73 20.57 6.41
CA ASP A 161 -1.99 21.27 6.71
C ASP A 161 -2.73 20.65 7.90
N LEU A 162 -2.12 19.65 8.54
CA LEU A 162 -2.68 18.97 9.71
C LEU A 162 -2.44 19.80 10.97
N THR A 163 -3.50 20.22 11.64
CA THR A 163 -3.41 21.05 12.86
C THR A 163 -3.71 20.28 14.15
N ASP A 164 -4.39 19.14 14.06
CA ASP A 164 -4.66 18.26 15.19
C ASP A 164 -4.80 16.80 14.75
N LEU A 165 -4.33 15.89 15.59
CA LEU A 165 -4.52 14.45 15.44
C LEU A 165 -4.78 13.84 16.81
N SER A 166 -5.95 13.26 17.00
CA SER A 166 -6.35 12.63 18.25
C SER A 166 -7.06 11.30 18.05
N PHE A 167 -7.13 10.51 19.11
CA PHE A 167 -7.67 9.16 19.10
C PHE A 167 -8.64 9.01 20.26
N GLU A 168 -9.90 8.72 19.96
CA GLU A 168 -10.95 8.51 20.95
C GLU A 168 -11.31 7.02 21.01
N GLU A 169 -10.96 6.38 22.11
CA GLU A 169 -11.23 4.94 22.31
C GLU A 169 -12.73 4.71 22.50
N GLY A 170 -13.30 3.81 21.73
CA GLY A 170 -14.66 3.32 21.86
C GLY A 170 -14.72 1.84 22.22
N THR A 171 -15.92 1.34 22.47
CA THR A 171 -16.13 -0.07 22.86
C THR A 171 -15.78 -1.06 21.74
N VAL A 172 -16.03 -0.70 20.49
CA VAL A 172 -15.85 -1.59 19.32
C VAL A 172 -14.76 -1.07 18.37
N ALA A 173 -14.64 0.25 18.27
CA ALA A 173 -13.69 0.90 17.38
C ALA A 173 -13.16 2.18 18.02
N THR A 174 -11.94 2.52 17.67
CA THR A 174 -11.30 3.79 18.00
C THR A 174 -11.58 4.79 16.90
N SER A 175 -12.08 5.98 17.27
CA SER A 175 -12.22 7.09 16.34
C SER A 175 -10.87 7.78 16.19
N VAL A 176 -10.40 7.91 14.96
CA VAL A 176 -9.30 8.79 14.59
C VAL A 176 -9.91 10.12 14.17
N VAL A 177 -9.49 11.18 14.82
CA VAL A 177 -9.94 12.55 14.54
C VAL A 177 -8.75 13.36 14.12
N LEU A 178 -8.80 13.93 12.93
CA LEU A 178 -7.77 14.83 12.43
C LEU A 178 -8.42 16.14 12.01
N THR A 179 -7.72 17.25 12.20
CA THR A 179 -8.15 18.56 11.70
C THR A 179 -7.19 19.00 10.59
N HIS A 180 -7.76 19.13 9.40
CA HIS A 180 -7.04 19.52 8.19
C HIS A 180 -7.71 20.75 7.59
N ASP A 181 -6.95 21.80 7.29
CA ASP A 181 -7.48 23.10 6.85
C ASP A 181 -8.59 23.66 7.75
N GLY A 182 -8.50 23.44 9.05
CA GLY A 182 -9.50 23.87 10.04
C GLY A 182 -10.80 23.07 10.01
N ARG A 183 -10.88 21.96 9.27
CA ARG A 183 -12.04 21.07 9.21
C ARG A 183 -11.73 19.77 9.93
N PRO A 184 -12.57 19.35 10.89
CA PRO A 184 -12.41 18.06 11.54
C PRO A 184 -12.90 16.94 10.63
N GLU A 185 -12.06 15.95 10.43
CA GLU A 185 -12.36 14.70 9.78
C GLU A 185 -12.33 13.57 10.80
N ARG A 186 -13.25 12.60 10.66
CA ARG A 186 -13.36 11.49 11.60
C ARG A 186 -13.59 10.19 10.84
N PHE A 187 -12.81 9.18 11.18
CA PHE A 187 -13.03 7.81 10.73
C PHE A 187 -12.77 6.81 11.86
N LYS A 188 -13.20 5.57 11.66
CA LYS A 188 -13.09 4.53 12.70
C LYS A 188 -12.15 3.44 12.29
N ALA A 189 -11.22 3.10 13.17
CA ALA A 189 -10.39 1.91 13.07
C ALA A 189 -10.88 0.84 14.07
N PRO A 190 -10.99 -0.43 13.67
CA PRO A 190 -11.30 -1.53 14.59
C PRO A 190 -10.30 -1.57 15.75
N ASN A 191 -10.75 -1.91 16.96
CA ASN A 191 -9.90 -1.86 18.15
C ASN A 191 -8.69 -2.80 18.11
N ASP A 192 -8.78 -3.91 17.36
CA ASP A 192 -7.65 -4.83 17.14
C ASP A 192 -6.52 -4.21 16.29
N SER A 193 -6.86 -3.25 15.44
CA SER A 193 -5.92 -2.53 14.58
C SER A 193 -5.59 -1.11 15.06
N ALA A 194 -6.37 -0.58 16.01
CA ALA A 194 -6.31 0.82 16.43
C ALA A 194 -4.93 1.23 16.95
N ARG A 195 -4.27 0.36 17.72
CA ARG A 195 -2.90 0.62 18.20
C ARG A 195 -1.93 0.82 17.03
N SER A 196 -1.95 -0.09 16.06
CA SER A 196 -1.05 -0.04 14.91
C SER A 196 -1.33 1.18 14.03
N VAL A 197 -2.61 1.54 13.83
CA VAL A 197 -2.99 2.76 13.12
C VAL A 197 -2.44 3.99 13.85
N ARG A 198 -2.65 4.07 15.16
CA ARG A 198 -2.16 5.18 15.99
C ARG A 198 -0.65 5.32 15.91
N GLU A 199 0.10 4.25 16.20
CA GLU A 199 1.57 4.27 16.17
C GLU A 199 2.08 4.69 14.79
N THR A 200 1.55 4.11 13.71
CA THR A 200 1.97 4.44 12.35
C THR A 200 1.68 5.90 11.98
N LEU A 201 0.49 6.42 12.31
CA LEU A 201 0.13 7.81 12.00
C LEU A 201 0.95 8.81 12.83
N VAL A 202 1.11 8.54 14.12
CA VAL A 202 1.91 9.41 15.00
C VAL A 202 3.35 9.46 14.53
N ASP A 203 3.96 8.31 14.23
CA ASP A 203 5.33 8.23 13.76
C ASP A 203 5.51 8.96 12.40
N ALA A 204 4.56 8.81 11.48
CA ALA A 204 4.60 9.47 10.19
C ALA A 204 4.48 11.00 10.32
N VAL A 205 3.51 11.49 11.11
CA VAL A 205 3.31 12.93 11.34
C VAL A 205 4.50 13.54 12.08
N CYS A 206 4.97 12.89 13.13
CA CYS A 206 6.15 13.34 13.88
C CYS A 206 7.41 13.36 13.00
N GLY A 207 7.59 12.31 12.17
CA GLY A 207 8.69 12.23 11.22
C GLY A 207 8.66 13.37 10.19
N TYR A 208 7.48 13.67 9.66
CA TYR A 208 7.29 14.79 8.72
C TYR A 208 7.67 16.14 9.34
N HIS A 209 7.23 16.41 10.56
CA HIS A 209 7.53 17.68 11.26
C HIS A 209 8.90 17.70 11.94
N GLY A 210 9.64 16.57 11.98
CA GLY A 210 10.92 16.47 12.64
C GLY A 210 10.83 16.64 14.18
N VAL A 211 9.75 16.18 14.79
CA VAL A 211 9.47 16.27 16.23
C VAL A 211 9.35 14.87 16.85
N ASP A 212 9.62 14.76 18.16
CA ASP A 212 9.52 13.48 18.87
C ASP A 212 8.11 13.22 19.46
N ASP A 213 7.25 14.25 19.51
CA ASP A 213 5.91 14.16 20.08
C ASP A 213 4.94 15.09 19.33
N LEU A 214 3.69 14.64 19.13
CA LEU A 214 2.61 15.43 18.50
C LEU A 214 2.34 16.76 19.23
N ALA A 215 2.50 16.81 20.55
CA ALA A 215 2.32 18.04 21.34
C ALA A 215 3.29 19.16 20.92
N ALA A 216 4.44 18.83 20.34
CA ALA A 216 5.41 19.80 19.87
C ALA A 216 5.05 20.38 18.48
N SER A 217 4.26 19.68 17.67
CA SER A 217 3.86 20.16 16.33
C SER A 217 2.72 21.17 16.34
N THR A 218 1.94 21.25 17.44
CA THR A 218 0.79 22.18 17.57
C THR A 218 1.20 23.61 17.98
N THR A 219 2.50 23.87 18.20
CA THR A 219 3.00 25.16 18.75
C THR A 219 3.78 26.01 17.74
N ALA A 220 3.76 25.67 16.46
CA ALA A 220 4.49 26.39 15.41
C ALA A 220 3.54 27.20 14.50
#